data_6f1fb2898d938cbb1d2f23dbcb0bd274
#
_entry.id   6f1fb2898d938cbb1d2f23dbcb0bd274
#
_cell.length_a   1.000
_cell.length_b   1.000
_cell.length_c   1.000
_cell.angle_alpha   90.00
_cell.angle_beta   90.00
_cell.angle_gamma   90.00
#
_symmetry.space_group_name_H-M   'P 1'
#
loop_
_entity.id
_entity.type
_entity.pdbx_description
1 polymer ?
#
loop_
_entity_poly.entity_id
_entity_poly.type
_entity_poly.pdbx_seq_one_letter_code
_entity_poly.pdbx_strand_id
1 'polypeptide(L)'
;LMNLATNERIVPIISIEKNIWGDLTCKRENSDNYGPHGIDLIKRNDGRYQLGVISHYPNETVEMFELLKENDAWKFYWMGCVNVPDNLYFNDISLKKDGSFYATHMYDREITMNKWLITSLLKSNSGYLVKWENNSFSKVPNSDGSGPNGIVLEEDKNIIYISYNQG
;
A
#
# COMPACT_ATOMS: atom_id res chain seq x y z
N LEU A 1 -4.13 12.73 -9.41
CA LEU A 1 -4.87 12.18 -10.52
C LEU A 1 -4.47 12.85 -11.84
N MET A 2 -4.63 12.12 -12.92
CA MET A 2 -4.46 12.66 -14.26
C MET A 2 -5.67 12.27 -15.11
N ASN A 3 -6.29 13.23 -15.75
CA ASN A 3 -7.34 12.96 -16.73
C ASN A 3 -6.67 12.63 -18.07
N LEU A 4 -6.78 11.39 -18.52
CA LEU A 4 -6.13 10.94 -19.76
C LEU A 4 -6.78 11.49 -21.04
N ALA A 5 -8.03 11.99 -20.97
CA ALA A 5 -8.71 12.58 -22.12
C ALA A 5 -8.29 14.06 -22.33
N THR A 6 -8.00 14.79 -21.24
CA THR A 6 -7.63 16.21 -21.29
C THR A 6 -6.17 16.46 -20.98
N ASN A 7 -5.44 15.46 -20.49
CA ASN A 7 -4.07 15.56 -19.95
C ASN A 7 -3.95 16.53 -18.75
N GLU A 8 -5.05 16.86 -18.11
CA GLU A 8 -5.04 17.72 -16.94
C GLU A 8 -4.62 16.96 -15.69
N ARG A 9 -3.72 17.56 -14.91
CA ARG A 9 -3.35 17.10 -13.58
C ARG A 9 -4.33 17.65 -12.55
N ILE A 10 -4.97 16.77 -11.80
CA ILE A 10 -5.90 17.11 -10.74
C ILE A 10 -5.23 16.81 -9.40
N VAL A 11 -5.13 17.81 -8.53
CA VAL A 11 -4.74 17.63 -7.13
C VAL A 11 -6.04 17.44 -6.33
N PRO A 12 -6.29 16.24 -5.79
CA PRO A 12 -7.55 16.00 -5.08
C PRO A 12 -7.56 16.73 -3.73
N ILE A 13 -8.74 17.20 -3.35
CA ILE A 13 -9.00 17.65 -1.98
C ILE A 13 -9.27 16.42 -1.14
N ILE A 14 -8.55 16.27 -0.04
CA ILE A 14 -8.73 15.18 0.92
C ILE A 14 -9.59 15.67 2.08
N SER A 15 -10.72 15.02 2.29
CA SER A 15 -11.57 15.20 3.47
C SER A 15 -11.27 14.07 4.46
N ILE A 16 -11.18 14.39 5.75
CA ILE A 16 -10.94 13.40 6.80
C ILE A 16 -12.29 12.98 7.38
N GLU A 17 -12.59 11.71 7.26
CA GLU A 17 -13.76 11.07 7.83
C GLU A 17 -13.38 10.20 9.05
N LYS A 18 -14.32 9.39 9.54
CA LYS A 18 -14.02 8.45 10.61
C LYS A 18 -13.18 7.30 10.10
N ASN A 19 -12.19 6.87 10.89
CA ASN A 19 -11.45 5.65 10.65
C ASN A 19 -12.37 4.42 10.76
N ILE A 20 -12.80 3.86 9.64
CA ILE A 20 -13.69 2.70 9.57
C ILE A 20 -13.14 1.57 8.67
N TRP A 21 -12.04 1.81 7.96
CA TRP A 21 -11.45 0.82 7.04
C TRP A 21 -10.10 0.28 7.49
N GLY A 22 -9.53 0.87 8.51
CA GLY A 22 -8.21 0.50 8.99
C GLY A 22 -8.21 0.04 10.44
N ASP A 23 -7.04 0.11 11.05
CA ASP A 23 -6.85 -0.08 12.47
C ASP A 23 -7.39 1.14 13.22
N LEU A 24 -8.30 0.93 14.17
CA LEU A 24 -8.92 2.01 14.95
C LEU A 24 -7.89 2.83 15.77
N THR A 25 -6.72 2.27 16.03
CA THR A 25 -5.63 2.96 16.74
C THR A 25 -4.79 3.83 15.80
N CYS A 26 -4.85 3.59 14.50
CA CYS A 26 -4.12 4.38 13.50
C CYS A 26 -4.76 5.75 13.36
N LYS A 27 -3.93 6.78 13.36
CA LYS A 27 -4.35 8.18 13.21
C LYS A 27 -3.54 8.81 12.10
N ARG A 28 -4.24 9.53 11.21
CA ARG A 28 -3.55 10.37 10.24
C ARG A 28 -3.09 11.65 10.95
N GLU A 29 -1.80 11.89 10.92
CA GLU A 29 -1.25 13.16 11.36
C GLU A 29 -1.46 14.21 10.26
N ASN A 30 -1.83 15.44 10.68
CA ASN A 30 -1.84 16.58 9.79
C ASN A 30 -0.39 17.01 9.54
N SER A 31 0.23 16.39 8.56
CA SER A 31 1.61 16.68 8.16
C SER A 31 1.64 17.02 6.69
N ASP A 32 2.35 18.09 6.34
CA ASP A 32 2.70 18.39 4.95
C ASP A 32 3.73 17.38 4.40
N ASN A 33 4.36 16.61 5.28
CA ASN A 33 5.27 15.54 4.96
C ASN A 33 4.49 14.24 4.77
N TYR A 34 4.02 14.01 3.56
CA TYR A 34 3.38 12.78 3.15
C TYR A 34 4.24 12.09 2.11
N GLY A 35 4.62 10.85 2.38
CA GLY A 35 5.51 10.05 1.51
C GLY A 35 4.78 8.91 0.82
N PRO A 36 3.89 9.20 -0.16
CA PRO A 36 3.17 8.14 -0.86
C PRO A 36 4.12 7.33 -1.73
N HIS A 37 3.94 5.99 -1.73
CA HIS A 37 4.69 5.07 -2.55
C HIS A 37 3.75 4.17 -3.37
N GLY A 38 3.65 2.88 -3.07
CA GLY A 38 2.76 1.96 -3.76
C GLY A 38 1.29 2.31 -3.56
N ILE A 39 0.48 2.13 -4.60
CA ILE A 39 -0.95 2.42 -4.59
C ILE A 39 -1.74 1.34 -5.31
N ASP A 40 -2.92 1.04 -4.81
CA ASP A 40 -3.89 0.20 -5.51
C ASP A 40 -5.32 0.73 -5.36
N LEU A 41 -6.12 0.58 -6.40
CA LEU A 41 -7.51 1.04 -6.47
C LEU A 41 -8.43 -0.10 -6.82
N ILE A 42 -9.37 -0.41 -5.94
CA ILE A 42 -10.36 -1.45 -6.17
C ILE A 42 -11.79 -0.95 -5.99
N LYS A 43 -12.73 -1.72 -6.50
CA LYS A 43 -14.14 -1.63 -6.11
C LYS A 43 -14.42 -2.73 -5.08
N ARG A 44 -14.79 -2.32 -3.86
CA ARG A 44 -15.12 -3.20 -2.75
C ARG A 44 -16.43 -3.97 -2.99
N ASN A 45 -16.67 -4.99 -2.17
CA ASN A 45 -17.91 -5.76 -2.20
C ASN A 45 -19.16 -4.91 -1.89
N ASP A 46 -19.01 -3.83 -1.13
CA ASP A 46 -20.08 -2.86 -0.83
C ASP A 46 -20.31 -1.83 -1.94
N GLY A 47 -19.57 -1.94 -3.04
CA GLY A 47 -19.69 -1.09 -4.23
C GLY A 47 -18.87 0.20 -4.20
N ARG A 48 -18.24 0.54 -3.06
CA ARG A 48 -17.40 1.73 -2.91
C ARG A 48 -16.02 1.54 -3.55
N TYR A 49 -15.40 2.63 -4.03
CA TYR A 49 -14.04 2.59 -4.53
C TYR A 49 -13.07 2.88 -3.39
N GLN A 50 -12.14 1.97 -3.14
CA GLN A 50 -11.08 2.11 -2.15
C GLN A 50 -9.73 2.26 -2.85
N LEU A 51 -9.02 3.35 -2.53
CA LEU A 51 -7.61 3.54 -2.83
C LEU A 51 -6.81 3.23 -1.56
N GLY A 52 -5.90 2.27 -1.66
CA GLY A 52 -4.85 2.03 -0.67
C GLY A 52 -3.58 2.75 -1.08
N VAL A 53 -2.88 3.36 -0.14
CA VAL A 53 -1.63 4.09 -0.38
C VAL A 53 -0.65 3.74 0.72
N ILE A 54 0.51 3.21 0.38
CA ILE A 54 1.62 3.10 1.32
C ILE A 54 2.18 4.50 1.54
N SER A 55 2.33 4.90 2.80
CA SER A 55 2.96 6.15 3.18
C SER A 55 4.14 5.89 4.12
N HIS A 56 5.30 6.47 3.77
CA HIS A 56 6.53 6.37 4.57
C HIS A 56 6.69 7.50 5.58
N TYR A 57 5.84 8.53 5.52
CA TYR A 57 5.92 9.71 6.39
C TYR A 57 4.54 10.14 6.89
N PRO A 58 4.47 10.68 8.12
CA PRO A 58 5.55 10.74 9.14
C PRO A 58 5.87 9.37 9.73
N ASN A 59 4.93 8.42 9.65
CA ASN A 59 5.07 7.04 10.07
C ASN A 59 4.78 6.10 8.89
N GLU A 60 5.30 4.88 8.97
CA GLU A 60 4.99 3.85 7.99
C GLU A 60 3.54 3.41 8.19
N THR A 61 2.68 3.71 7.22
CA THR A 61 1.25 3.38 7.26
C THR A 61 0.75 2.90 5.91
N VAL A 62 -0.38 2.19 5.94
CA VAL A 62 -1.23 2.01 4.77
C VAL A 62 -2.46 2.90 4.96
N GLU A 63 -2.55 3.95 4.17
CA GLU A 63 -3.64 4.91 4.17
C GLU A 63 -4.78 4.43 3.26
N MET A 64 -6.02 4.60 3.68
CA MET A 64 -7.19 4.14 2.95
C MET A 64 -8.13 5.30 2.64
N PHE A 65 -8.42 5.48 1.37
CA PHE A 65 -9.31 6.55 0.89
C PHE A 65 -10.48 5.97 0.13
N GLU A 66 -11.67 6.53 0.36
CA GLU A 66 -12.80 6.35 -0.54
C GLU A 66 -12.74 7.39 -1.66
N LEU A 67 -12.96 6.95 -2.89
CA LEU A 67 -13.08 7.83 -4.05
C LEU A 67 -14.54 7.94 -4.44
N LEU A 68 -15.05 9.17 -4.41
CA LEU A 68 -16.40 9.49 -4.85
C LEU A 68 -16.36 10.51 -5.98
N LYS A 69 -17.25 10.33 -6.96
CA LYS A 69 -17.47 11.33 -8.00
C LYS A 69 -18.67 12.20 -7.60
N GLU A 70 -18.42 13.47 -7.31
CA GLU A 70 -19.43 14.45 -6.93
C GLU A 70 -19.35 15.66 -7.86
N ASN A 71 -20.48 16.04 -8.46
CA ASN A 71 -20.55 17.18 -9.39
C ASN A 71 -19.46 17.15 -10.47
N ASP A 72 -19.25 15.97 -11.07
CA ASP A 72 -18.22 15.68 -12.07
C ASP A 72 -16.75 15.81 -11.61
N ALA A 73 -16.50 16.04 -10.32
CA ALA A 73 -15.18 16.05 -9.72
C ALA A 73 -14.94 14.80 -8.85
N TRP A 74 -13.73 14.26 -8.90
CA TRP A 74 -13.31 13.20 -8.00
C TRP A 74 -12.85 13.78 -6.67
N LYS A 75 -13.41 13.28 -5.57
CA LYS A 75 -13.05 13.61 -4.19
C LYS A 75 -12.47 12.40 -3.49
N PHE A 76 -11.55 12.66 -2.56
CA PHE A 76 -10.94 11.67 -1.71
C PHE A 76 -11.38 11.87 -0.27
N TYR A 77 -11.95 10.84 0.31
CA TYR A 77 -12.32 10.79 1.71
C TYR A 77 -11.39 9.82 2.42
N TRP A 78 -10.59 10.32 3.35
CA TRP A 78 -9.76 9.47 4.17
C TRP A 78 -10.66 8.66 5.13
N MET A 79 -10.59 7.35 5.03
CA MET A 79 -11.46 6.41 5.72
C MET A 79 -10.75 5.60 6.79
N GLY A 80 -9.46 5.77 6.95
CA GLY A 80 -8.65 5.08 7.95
C GLY A 80 -7.23 4.79 7.47
N CYS A 81 -6.47 4.21 8.38
CA CYS A 81 -5.14 3.69 8.09
C CYS A 81 -4.82 2.44 8.91
N VAL A 82 -3.72 1.78 8.53
CA VAL A 82 -3.14 0.67 9.26
C VAL A 82 -1.70 1.03 9.60
N ASN A 83 -1.33 0.97 10.89
CA ASN A 83 0.05 1.14 11.31
C ASN A 83 0.87 -0.07 10.89
N VAL A 84 1.96 0.16 10.17
CA VAL A 84 2.88 -0.90 9.76
C VAL A 84 3.89 -1.16 10.89
N PRO A 85 4.09 -2.41 11.33
CA PRO A 85 5.09 -2.76 12.35
C PRO A 85 6.50 -2.26 11.98
N ASP A 86 7.30 -1.88 12.98
CA ASP A 86 8.62 -1.26 12.79
C ASP A 86 9.62 -2.13 12.00
N ASN A 87 9.46 -3.44 12.06
CA ASN A 87 10.31 -4.39 11.32
C ASN A 87 9.89 -4.58 9.86
N LEU A 88 8.82 -3.93 9.40
CA LEU A 88 8.35 -4.02 8.02
C LEU A 88 8.56 -2.69 7.29
N TYR A 89 8.92 -2.78 6.02
CA TYR A 89 9.05 -1.65 5.11
C TYR A 89 8.40 -2.02 3.78
N PHE A 90 7.26 -1.40 3.49
CA PHE A 90 6.46 -1.76 2.34
C PHE A 90 6.87 -0.99 1.09
N ASN A 91 6.78 -1.65 -0.06
CA ASN A 91 7.02 -1.02 -1.36
C ASN A 91 5.70 -0.82 -2.12
N ASP A 92 4.94 -1.90 -2.30
CA ASP A 92 3.71 -1.85 -3.07
C ASP A 92 2.61 -2.67 -2.39
N ILE A 93 1.36 -2.41 -2.77
CA ILE A 93 0.15 -2.95 -2.15
C ILE A 93 -0.80 -3.48 -3.20
N SER A 94 -1.52 -4.55 -2.89
CA SER A 94 -2.70 -4.99 -3.64
C SER A 94 -3.85 -5.29 -2.70
N LEU A 95 -4.94 -4.58 -2.91
CA LEU A 95 -6.16 -4.63 -2.09
C LEU A 95 -7.04 -5.82 -2.49
N LYS A 96 -7.85 -6.30 -1.54
CA LYS A 96 -8.93 -7.24 -1.75
C LYS A 96 -10.30 -6.58 -1.60
N LYS A 97 -11.30 -7.11 -2.30
CA LYS A 97 -12.68 -6.59 -2.27
C LYS A 97 -13.30 -6.55 -0.87
N ASP A 98 -12.78 -7.33 0.08
CA ASP A 98 -13.19 -7.35 1.49
C ASP A 98 -12.49 -6.29 2.35
N GLY A 99 -11.50 -5.60 1.81
CA GLY A 99 -10.71 -4.55 2.47
C GLY A 99 -9.40 -5.03 3.08
N SER A 100 -9.14 -6.34 3.12
CA SER A 100 -7.82 -6.88 3.42
C SER A 100 -6.85 -6.58 2.27
N PHE A 101 -5.55 -6.78 2.47
CA PHE A 101 -4.56 -6.51 1.43
C PHE A 101 -3.32 -7.39 1.56
N TYR A 102 -2.57 -7.43 0.46
CA TYR A 102 -1.19 -7.89 0.43
C TYR A 102 -0.27 -6.71 0.19
N ALA A 103 0.94 -6.76 0.79
CA ALA A 103 1.98 -5.76 0.56
C ALA A 103 3.34 -6.43 0.42
N THR A 104 4.20 -5.88 -0.43
CA THR A 104 5.57 -6.34 -0.56
C THR A 104 6.44 -5.68 0.50
N HIS A 105 7.00 -6.48 1.41
CA HIS A 105 8.08 -6.07 2.31
C HIS A 105 9.42 -6.25 1.59
N MET A 106 10.06 -5.13 1.23
CA MET A 106 11.23 -5.17 0.34
C MET A 106 12.52 -5.54 1.07
N TYR A 107 12.76 -4.95 2.22
CA TYR A 107 13.93 -5.17 3.07
C TYR A 107 13.70 -4.56 4.46
N ASP A 108 14.59 -4.90 5.38
CA ASP A 108 14.59 -4.32 6.73
C ASP A 108 14.70 -2.79 6.66
N ARG A 109 13.82 -2.07 7.35
CA ARG A 109 13.77 -0.59 7.36
C ARG A 109 15.09 0.04 7.75
N GLU A 110 15.83 -0.59 8.66
CA GLU A 110 17.11 -0.11 9.16
C GLU A 110 18.33 -0.68 8.41
N ILE A 111 18.12 -1.25 7.21
CA ILE A 111 19.21 -1.81 6.43
C ILE A 111 20.26 -0.73 6.12
N THR A 112 21.52 -1.02 6.44
CA THR A 112 22.62 -0.13 6.05
C THR A 112 22.89 -0.17 4.55
N MET A 113 23.39 0.92 3.98
CA MET A 113 23.73 1.00 2.55
C MET A 113 24.64 -0.15 2.11
N ASN A 114 25.66 -0.47 2.90
CA ASN A 114 26.60 -1.54 2.59
C ASN A 114 25.91 -2.91 2.58
N LYS A 115 25.06 -3.19 3.57
CA LYS A 115 24.31 -4.43 3.64
C LYS A 115 23.32 -4.54 2.47
N TRP A 116 22.62 -3.44 2.16
CA TRP A 116 21.74 -3.37 1.01
C TRP A 116 22.47 -3.67 -0.30
N LEU A 117 23.65 -3.05 -0.52
CA LEU A 117 24.46 -3.26 -1.73
C LEU A 117 24.91 -4.73 -1.86
N ILE A 118 25.42 -5.31 -0.77
CA ILE A 118 25.86 -6.72 -0.75
C ILE A 118 24.68 -7.65 -1.04
N THR A 119 23.54 -7.44 -0.35
CA THR A 119 22.32 -8.23 -0.54
C THR A 119 21.83 -8.16 -1.99
N SER A 120 21.90 -6.97 -2.58
CA SER A 120 21.49 -6.73 -3.97
C SER A 120 22.44 -7.43 -4.97
N LEU A 121 23.75 -7.30 -4.78
CA LEU A 121 24.74 -7.95 -5.65
C LEU A 121 24.68 -9.48 -5.60
N LEU A 122 24.41 -10.03 -4.42
CA LEU A 122 24.31 -11.48 -4.23
C LEU A 122 22.90 -12.01 -4.55
N LYS A 123 21.96 -11.17 -4.93
CA LYS A 123 20.54 -11.52 -5.15
C LYS A 123 19.93 -12.30 -3.98
N SER A 124 20.34 -11.94 -2.77
CA SER A 124 19.89 -12.64 -1.56
C SER A 124 18.43 -12.30 -1.26
N ASN A 125 17.69 -13.23 -0.66
CA ASN A 125 16.34 -12.95 -0.19
C ASN A 125 16.38 -11.81 0.84
N SER A 126 15.81 -10.67 0.49
CA SER A 126 15.78 -9.47 1.33
C SER A 126 14.39 -9.15 1.85
N GLY A 127 13.36 -9.74 1.27
CA GLY A 127 11.99 -9.48 1.62
C GLY A 127 11.04 -10.62 1.27
N TYR A 128 9.77 -10.37 1.46
CA TYR A 128 8.69 -11.33 1.28
C TYR A 128 7.35 -10.62 1.15
N LEU A 129 6.30 -11.38 0.84
CA LEU A 129 4.92 -10.89 0.82
C LEU A 129 4.31 -10.96 2.22
N VAL A 130 3.61 -9.90 2.59
CA VAL A 130 2.84 -9.77 3.84
C VAL A 130 1.36 -9.66 3.50
N LYS A 131 0.52 -10.34 4.27
CA LYS A 131 -0.94 -10.21 4.25
C LYS A 131 -1.40 -9.46 5.50
N TRP A 132 -2.30 -8.50 5.34
CA TRP A 132 -3.06 -7.90 6.43
C TRP A 132 -4.53 -8.31 6.32
N GLU A 133 -5.05 -8.90 7.38
CA GLU A 133 -6.41 -9.37 7.49
C GLU A 133 -6.79 -9.49 8.96
N ASN A 134 -8.04 -9.16 9.32
CA ASN A 134 -8.53 -9.23 10.70
C ASN A 134 -7.64 -8.47 11.69
N ASN A 135 -7.18 -7.26 11.33
CA ASN A 135 -6.27 -6.41 12.12
C ASN A 135 -4.93 -7.09 12.48
N SER A 136 -4.46 -8.00 11.66
CA SER A 136 -3.21 -8.73 11.90
C SER A 136 -2.39 -8.86 10.63
N PHE A 137 -1.07 -8.74 10.79
CA PHE A 137 -0.11 -9.02 9.73
C PHE A 137 0.40 -10.46 9.81
N SER A 138 0.54 -11.10 8.66
CA SER A 138 1.16 -12.42 8.54
C SER A 138 2.02 -12.50 7.29
N LYS A 139 3.17 -13.18 7.40
CA LYS A 139 4.00 -13.50 6.25
C LYS A 139 3.30 -14.55 5.38
N VAL A 140 3.29 -14.34 4.08
CA VAL A 140 2.82 -15.34 3.12
C VAL A 140 3.92 -16.40 2.94
N PRO A 141 3.63 -17.69 3.13
CA PRO A 141 4.63 -18.74 2.95
C PRO A 141 5.19 -18.79 1.53
N ASN A 142 6.48 -19.14 1.41
CA ASN A 142 7.19 -19.31 0.14
C ASN A 142 7.22 -18.06 -0.77
N SER A 143 7.11 -16.86 -0.18
CA SER A 143 7.16 -15.59 -0.90
C SER A 143 8.48 -14.83 -0.73
N ASP A 144 9.49 -15.48 -0.16
CA ASP A 144 10.82 -14.87 0.00
C ASP A 144 11.47 -14.61 -1.35
N GLY A 145 12.11 -13.45 -1.48
CA GLY A 145 12.82 -13.08 -2.71
C GLY A 145 13.71 -11.87 -2.55
N SER A 146 14.45 -11.56 -3.60
CA SER A 146 15.39 -10.46 -3.63
C SER A 146 14.71 -9.16 -4.08
N GLY A 147 14.42 -8.29 -3.13
CA GLY A 147 13.78 -6.99 -3.37
C GLY A 147 12.37 -7.09 -3.95
N PRO A 148 11.40 -7.74 -3.24
CA PRO A 148 10.01 -7.70 -3.69
C PRO A 148 9.55 -6.26 -3.85
N ASN A 149 8.96 -5.95 -5.01
CA ASN A 149 8.59 -4.59 -5.41
C ASN A 149 7.11 -4.54 -5.78
N GLY A 150 6.78 -4.43 -7.07
CA GLY A 150 5.41 -4.35 -7.54
C GLY A 150 4.60 -5.63 -7.29
N ILE A 151 3.32 -5.47 -7.00
CA ILE A 151 2.40 -6.57 -6.74
C ILE A 151 1.06 -6.34 -7.44
N VAL A 152 0.49 -7.41 -7.98
CA VAL A 152 -0.88 -7.41 -8.52
C VAL A 152 -1.59 -8.68 -8.09
N LEU A 153 -2.79 -8.54 -7.54
CA LEU A 153 -3.67 -9.65 -7.19
C LEU A 153 -4.77 -9.82 -8.24
N GLU A 154 -4.86 -10.99 -8.82
CA GLU A 154 -6.02 -11.44 -9.59
C GLU A 154 -6.92 -12.24 -8.65
N GLU A 155 -7.77 -11.53 -7.88
CA GLU A 155 -8.51 -12.12 -6.75
C GLU A 155 -9.42 -13.27 -7.18
N ASP A 156 -10.10 -13.12 -8.31
CA ASP A 156 -11.04 -14.14 -8.82
C ASP A 156 -10.34 -15.46 -9.20
N LYS A 157 -9.04 -15.42 -9.51
CA LYS A 157 -8.21 -16.61 -9.78
C LYS A 157 -7.35 -17.04 -8.60
N ASN A 158 -7.33 -16.25 -7.53
CA ASN A 158 -6.46 -16.46 -6.37
C ASN A 158 -4.97 -16.55 -6.77
N ILE A 159 -4.55 -15.66 -7.69
CA ILE A 159 -3.17 -15.57 -8.18
C ILE A 159 -2.60 -14.22 -7.83
N ILE A 160 -1.36 -14.20 -7.32
CA ILE A 160 -0.59 -12.99 -7.05
C ILE A 160 0.63 -12.98 -7.98
N TYR A 161 0.83 -11.86 -8.66
CA TYR A 161 2.04 -11.57 -9.43
C TYR A 161 2.91 -10.63 -8.62
N ILE A 162 4.18 -10.97 -8.49
CA ILE A 162 5.17 -10.18 -7.74
C ILE A 162 6.36 -9.93 -8.65
N SER A 163 6.80 -8.68 -8.75
CA SER A 163 8.09 -8.36 -9.36
C SER A 163 9.17 -8.30 -8.31
N TYR A 164 10.33 -8.85 -8.63
CA TYR A 164 11.53 -8.80 -7.79
C TYR A 164 12.59 -7.97 -8.49
N ASN A 165 13.14 -6.95 -7.81
CA ASN A 165 14.11 -6.02 -8.43
C ASN A 165 15.40 -6.69 -8.89
N GLN A 166 15.74 -7.81 -8.28
CA GLN A 166 17.02 -8.49 -8.48
C GLN A 166 16.82 -9.98 -8.85
N GLY A 167 15.67 -10.28 -9.42
CA GLY A 167 15.29 -11.63 -9.86
C GLY A 167 16.09 -12.13 -11.06
#